data_d4b63311693ec05f33ab4d5861f390e4
#
_entry.id   d4b63311693ec05f33ab4d5861f390e4
#
_cell.length_a   1.000
_cell.length_b   1.000
_cell.length_c   1.000
_cell.angle_alpha   90.00
_cell.angle_beta   90.00
_cell.angle_gamma   90.00
#
_symmetry.space_group_name_H-M   'P 1'
#
loop_
_entity.id
_entity.type
_entity.pdbx_description
1 polymer ?
#
loop_
_entity_poly.entity_id
_entity_poly.type
_entity_poly.pdbx_seq_one_letter_code
_entity_poly.pdbx_strand_id
1 'polypeptide(L)'
;MTLSKDVFANASIAFDLDGTLVDTAPDLVRALNAVILPRGLQPVLVSDVREMVGRGAKAMIRRAHDRQDVALTETEVDALFPAFIESYHSNVAADSIPFPNVRETLDRLAEAGARLSVCTNKPSVLADLLLRELELDGYFERVIGPERTRAKKPAADHVHDALGAGHHRAAMVGDSAPDVDAAKAAGVPSIILSYGYSEKPAGSLGADRLIHEFSDVPETLAEIWRTVSD
;
A
#
# COMPACT_ATOMS: atom_id res chain seq x y z
N MET A 1 -8.57 24.67 1.00
CA MET A 1 -7.44 25.59 0.77
C MET A 1 -6.72 25.14 -0.50
N THR A 2 -6.34 26.05 -1.42
CA THR A 2 -5.63 25.65 -2.66
C THR A 2 -4.17 25.39 -2.31
N LEU A 3 -3.63 24.24 -2.76
CA LEU A 3 -2.23 23.89 -2.54
C LEU A 3 -1.30 24.78 -3.37
N SER A 4 -0.12 25.08 -2.84
CA SER A 4 0.87 25.89 -3.55
C SER A 4 1.52 25.09 -4.68
N LYS A 5 1.36 25.54 -5.93
CA LYS A 5 2.03 24.95 -7.09
C LYS A 5 3.55 24.97 -6.97
N ASP A 6 4.12 25.96 -6.32
CA ASP A 6 5.58 26.06 -6.12
C ASP A 6 6.13 24.92 -5.24
N VAL A 7 5.29 24.33 -4.39
CA VAL A 7 5.66 23.22 -3.51
C VAL A 7 5.52 21.88 -4.20
N PHE A 8 4.45 21.71 -4.98
CA PHE A 8 4.05 20.40 -5.52
C PHE A 8 4.41 20.17 -6.99
N ALA A 9 4.64 21.22 -7.78
CA ALA A 9 5.02 21.08 -9.18
C ALA A 9 6.26 20.18 -9.33
N ASN A 10 6.13 19.09 -10.10
CA ASN A 10 7.17 18.07 -10.27
C ASN A 10 7.64 17.37 -8.98
N ALA A 11 6.94 17.49 -7.88
CA ALA A 11 7.13 16.60 -6.74
C ALA A 11 6.61 15.19 -7.10
N SER A 12 7.27 14.14 -6.66
CA SER A 12 6.85 12.76 -6.89
C SER A 12 6.43 12.10 -5.57
N ILE A 13 5.22 11.55 -5.52
CA ILE A 13 4.66 10.94 -4.32
C ILE A 13 4.28 9.50 -4.64
N ALA A 14 4.89 8.57 -3.91
CA ALA A 14 4.54 7.15 -3.98
C ALA A 14 3.57 6.80 -2.85
N PHE A 15 2.49 6.11 -3.17
CA PHE A 15 1.49 5.64 -2.21
C PHE A 15 1.49 4.10 -2.16
N ASP A 16 1.39 3.53 -0.95
CA ASP A 16 0.94 2.13 -0.88
C ASP A 16 -0.56 2.06 -1.23
N LEU A 17 -1.04 0.87 -1.49
CA LEU A 17 -2.41 0.61 -1.94
C LEU A 17 -3.28 0.04 -0.83
N ASP A 18 -2.97 -1.18 -0.39
CA ASP A 18 -3.78 -1.92 0.59
C ASP A 18 -3.58 -1.33 2.00
N GLY A 19 -4.60 -0.75 2.59
CA GLY A 19 -4.51 -0.10 3.93
C GLY A 19 -4.12 1.38 3.88
N THR A 20 -3.71 1.88 2.73
CA THR A 20 -3.34 3.29 2.53
C THR A 20 -4.37 4.03 1.67
N LEU A 21 -4.52 3.64 0.42
CA LEU A 21 -5.51 4.21 -0.51
C LEU A 21 -6.87 3.52 -0.40
N VAL A 22 -6.88 2.20 -0.18
CA VAL A 22 -8.07 1.36 -0.27
C VAL A 22 -8.15 0.43 0.94
N ASP A 23 -9.35 0.34 1.57
CA ASP A 23 -9.68 -0.72 2.51
C ASP A 23 -10.01 -2.00 1.72
N THR A 24 -9.00 -2.84 1.54
CA THR A 24 -9.09 -4.10 0.80
C THR A 24 -9.28 -5.33 1.71
N ALA A 25 -9.31 -5.13 3.01
CA ALA A 25 -9.38 -6.23 3.99
C ALA A 25 -10.56 -7.18 3.76
N PRO A 26 -11.79 -6.73 3.43
CA PRO A 26 -12.92 -7.65 3.20
C PRO A 26 -12.66 -8.63 2.06
N ASP A 27 -12.15 -8.15 0.91
CA ASP A 27 -11.89 -8.97 -0.26
C ASP A 27 -10.69 -9.89 -0.07
N LEU A 28 -9.66 -9.42 0.64
CA LEU A 28 -8.51 -10.23 1.02
C LEU A 28 -8.90 -11.37 1.96
N VAL A 29 -9.78 -11.12 2.94
CA VAL A 29 -10.34 -12.16 3.83
C VAL A 29 -11.11 -13.21 3.03
N ARG A 30 -11.96 -12.78 2.12
CA ARG A 30 -12.73 -13.68 1.27
C ARG A 30 -11.79 -14.61 0.48
N ALA A 31 -10.80 -14.07 -0.18
CA ALA A 31 -9.82 -14.83 -0.95
C ALA A 31 -8.99 -15.78 -0.06
N LEU A 32 -8.58 -15.33 1.11
CA LEU A 32 -7.82 -16.12 2.07
C LEU A 32 -8.65 -17.30 2.58
N ASN A 33 -9.89 -17.04 2.98
CA ASN A 33 -10.81 -18.07 3.46
C ASN A 33 -11.16 -19.10 2.37
N ALA A 34 -11.25 -18.71 1.11
CA ALA A 34 -11.44 -19.65 0.00
C ALA A 34 -10.31 -20.69 -0.10
N VAL A 35 -9.12 -20.36 0.36
CA VAL A 35 -7.94 -21.24 0.31
C VAL A 35 -7.76 -22.05 1.59
N ILE A 36 -8.05 -21.47 2.76
CA ILE A 36 -7.77 -22.14 4.04
C ILE A 36 -8.91 -23.04 4.52
N LEU A 37 -10.18 -22.68 4.28
CA LEU A 37 -11.34 -23.47 4.72
C LEU A 37 -11.36 -24.91 4.15
N PRO A 38 -11.04 -25.16 2.86
CA PRO A 38 -10.96 -26.52 2.34
C PRO A 38 -9.89 -27.39 3.00
N ARG A 39 -8.96 -26.78 3.72
CA ARG A 39 -7.90 -27.46 4.49
C ARG A 39 -8.30 -27.74 5.94
N GLY A 40 -9.55 -27.45 6.31
CA GLY A 40 -10.09 -27.67 7.66
C GLY A 40 -9.69 -26.61 8.68
N LEU A 41 -9.13 -25.49 8.25
CA LEU A 41 -8.78 -24.36 9.12
C LEU A 41 -10.04 -23.52 9.44
N GLN A 42 -10.01 -22.82 10.57
CA GLN A 42 -11.06 -21.88 10.93
C GLN A 42 -10.98 -20.61 10.06
N PRO A 43 -12.13 -19.95 9.81
CA PRO A 43 -12.15 -18.71 9.05
C PRO A 43 -11.35 -17.60 9.75
N VAL A 44 -10.61 -16.82 8.95
CA VAL A 44 -9.98 -15.58 9.36
C VAL A 44 -11.02 -14.47 9.29
N LEU A 45 -11.05 -13.57 10.29
CA LEU A 45 -11.94 -12.41 10.32
C LEU A 45 -11.26 -11.18 9.66
N VAL A 46 -12.06 -10.20 9.28
CA VAL A 46 -11.55 -8.94 8.71
C VAL A 46 -10.62 -8.21 9.69
N SER A 47 -10.95 -8.22 10.99
CA SER A 47 -10.09 -7.68 12.04
C SER A 47 -8.71 -8.32 12.06
N ASP A 48 -8.64 -9.62 11.87
CA ASP A 48 -7.39 -10.39 11.95
C ASP A 48 -6.52 -10.19 10.71
N VAL A 49 -7.15 -10.06 9.54
CA VAL A 49 -6.40 -9.93 8.28
C VAL A 49 -5.66 -8.59 8.19
N ARG A 50 -6.16 -7.54 8.84
CA ARG A 50 -5.49 -6.24 8.89
C ARG A 50 -4.07 -6.33 9.45
N GLU A 51 -3.82 -7.24 10.39
CA GLU A 51 -2.49 -7.51 10.92
C GLU A 51 -1.62 -8.40 10.02
N MET A 52 -2.19 -8.99 8.97
CA MET A 52 -1.50 -9.94 8.08
C MET A 52 -1.05 -9.29 6.76
N VAL A 53 -1.63 -8.15 6.39
CA VAL A 53 -1.35 -7.44 5.12
C VAL A 53 0.00 -6.70 5.16
N GLY A 54 0.45 -6.18 4.03
CA GLY A 54 1.67 -5.38 3.87
C GLY A 54 2.89 -6.15 3.35
N ARG A 55 2.97 -7.47 3.56
CA ARG A 55 4.08 -8.31 3.06
C ARG A 55 3.74 -9.16 1.84
N GLY A 56 2.51 -9.02 1.32
CA GLY A 56 2.00 -9.72 0.14
C GLY A 56 1.30 -11.05 0.46
N ALA A 57 0.60 -11.60 -0.54
CA ALA A 57 -0.35 -12.70 -0.40
C ALA A 57 0.27 -14.00 0.17
N LYS A 58 1.47 -14.38 -0.24
CA LYS A 58 2.15 -15.58 0.31
C LYS A 58 2.40 -15.47 1.82
N ALA A 59 2.74 -14.28 2.31
CA ALA A 59 2.89 -14.03 3.74
C ALA A 59 1.56 -14.14 4.48
N MET A 60 0.46 -13.67 3.88
CA MET A 60 -0.89 -13.81 4.45
C MET A 60 -1.29 -15.28 4.58
N ILE A 61 -1.10 -16.08 3.53
CA ILE A 61 -1.40 -17.53 3.54
C ILE A 61 -0.63 -18.21 4.68
N ARG A 62 0.69 -17.94 4.80
CA ARG A 62 1.53 -18.50 5.87
C ARG A 62 1.03 -18.09 7.24
N ARG A 63 0.78 -16.82 7.49
CA ARG A 63 0.29 -16.31 8.77
C ARG A 63 -1.05 -16.87 9.20
N ALA A 64 -1.98 -17.07 8.24
CA ALA A 64 -3.27 -17.69 8.53
C ALA A 64 -3.14 -19.13 9.02
N HIS A 65 -2.13 -19.86 8.55
CA HIS A 65 -1.83 -21.22 9.01
C HIS A 65 -1.06 -21.19 10.34
N ASP A 66 -0.04 -20.35 10.47
CA ASP A 66 0.76 -20.22 11.71
C ASP A 66 -0.11 -19.85 12.92
N ARG A 67 -1.13 -19.00 12.74
CA ARG A 67 -2.08 -18.63 13.82
C ARG A 67 -2.95 -19.81 14.30
N GLN A 68 -2.94 -20.90 13.57
CA GLN A 68 -3.69 -22.12 13.89
C GLN A 68 -2.75 -23.32 14.11
N ASP A 69 -1.47 -23.03 14.44
CA ASP A 69 -0.42 -24.03 14.70
C ASP A 69 -0.19 -25.03 13.56
N VAL A 70 -0.45 -24.60 12.30
CA VAL A 70 -0.23 -25.41 11.09
C VAL A 70 0.93 -24.81 10.30
N ALA A 71 2.11 -25.41 10.44
CA ALA A 71 3.28 -24.99 9.66
C ALA A 71 3.12 -25.36 8.18
N LEU A 72 3.51 -24.45 7.30
CA LEU A 72 3.59 -24.65 5.85
C LEU A 72 5.05 -24.60 5.38
N THR A 73 5.40 -25.52 4.50
CA THR A 73 6.61 -25.42 3.68
C THR A 73 6.45 -24.37 2.59
N GLU A 74 7.56 -23.85 2.05
CA GLU A 74 7.52 -22.93 0.91
C GLU A 74 6.77 -23.52 -0.29
N THR A 75 6.98 -24.82 -0.57
CA THR A 75 6.30 -25.53 -1.66
C THR A 75 4.78 -25.56 -1.47
N GLU A 76 4.28 -25.74 -0.24
CA GLU A 76 2.85 -25.71 0.04
C GLU A 76 2.27 -24.30 -0.09
N VAL A 77 2.98 -23.28 0.36
CA VAL A 77 2.57 -21.88 0.14
C VAL A 77 2.49 -21.57 -1.36
N ASP A 78 3.48 -22.02 -2.13
CA ASP A 78 3.50 -21.84 -3.59
C ASP A 78 2.36 -22.58 -4.29
N ALA A 79 1.96 -23.74 -3.79
CA ALA A 79 0.81 -24.49 -4.31
C ALA A 79 -0.54 -23.82 -4.00
N LEU A 80 -0.66 -23.12 -2.86
CA LEU A 80 -1.89 -22.42 -2.46
C LEU A 80 -2.03 -21.04 -3.11
N PHE A 81 -0.92 -20.41 -3.46
CA PHE A 81 -0.90 -19.06 -3.98
C PHE A 81 -1.75 -18.82 -5.25
N PRO A 82 -1.74 -19.71 -6.28
CA PRO A 82 -2.59 -19.55 -7.46
C PRO A 82 -4.07 -19.50 -7.15
N ALA A 83 -4.56 -20.37 -6.25
CA ALA A 83 -5.97 -20.39 -5.86
C ALA A 83 -6.38 -19.13 -5.10
N PHE A 84 -5.49 -18.58 -4.26
CA PHE A 84 -5.70 -17.29 -3.63
C PHE A 84 -5.83 -16.17 -4.67
N ILE A 85 -4.90 -16.12 -5.65
CA ILE A 85 -4.90 -15.10 -6.70
C ILE A 85 -6.17 -15.20 -7.56
N GLU A 86 -6.59 -16.39 -7.94
CA GLU A 86 -7.81 -16.62 -8.73
C GLU A 86 -9.06 -16.16 -7.98
N SER A 87 -9.19 -16.54 -6.71
CA SER A 87 -10.30 -16.12 -5.85
C SER A 87 -10.34 -14.59 -5.66
N TYR A 88 -9.18 -13.98 -5.44
CA TYR A 88 -9.08 -12.53 -5.29
C TYR A 88 -9.37 -11.79 -6.61
N HIS A 89 -8.79 -12.26 -7.72
CA HIS A 89 -8.97 -11.66 -9.04
C HIS A 89 -10.44 -11.61 -9.46
N SER A 90 -11.19 -12.67 -9.18
CA SER A 90 -12.62 -12.79 -9.56
C SER A 90 -13.52 -11.77 -8.84
N ASN A 91 -13.04 -11.18 -7.72
CA ASN A 91 -13.83 -10.28 -6.88
C ASN A 91 -12.92 -9.23 -6.21
N VAL A 92 -12.06 -8.58 -7.00
CA VAL A 92 -10.98 -7.73 -6.48
C VAL A 92 -11.47 -6.47 -5.78
N ALA A 93 -12.67 -6.00 -6.12
CA ALA A 93 -13.29 -4.78 -5.61
C ALA A 93 -14.77 -4.99 -5.23
N ALA A 94 -15.16 -6.18 -4.80
CA ALA A 94 -16.55 -6.46 -4.44
C ALA A 94 -16.99 -5.74 -3.16
N ASP A 95 -16.07 -5.67 -2.18
CA ASP A 95 -16.30 -5.01 -0.90
C ASP A 95 -15.18 -4.01 -0.55
N SER A 96 -14.17 -3.88 -1.42
CA SER A 96 -13.08 -2.92 -1.26
C SER A 96 -13.54 -1.51 -1.60
N ILE A 97 -13.21 -0.55 -0.76
CA ILE A 97 -13.56 0.87 -0.95
C ILE A 97 -12.35 1.78 -0.70
N PRO A 98 -12.20 2.90 -1.42
CA PRO A 98 -11.23 3.92 -1.07
C PRO A 98 -11.46 4.44 0.35
N PHE A 99 -10.39 4.70 1.09
CA PHE A 99 -10.54 5.36 2.40
C PHE A 99 -11.12 6.77 2.24
N PRO A 100 -11.71 7.34 3.32
CA PRO A 100 -12.27 8.69 3.28
C PRO A 100 -11.27 9.73 2.75
N ASN A 101 -11.75 10.66 1.94
CA ASN A 101 -10.99 11.78 1.36
C ASN A 101 -9.85 11.40 0.39
N VAL A 102 -9.68 10.13 0.02
CA VAL A 102 -8.61 9.71 -0.91
C VAL A 102 -8.78 10.41 -2.26
N ARG A 103 -9.94 10.33 -2.89
CA ARG A 103 -10.17 10.93 -4.22
C ARG A 103 -9.93 12.44 -4.21
N GLU A 104 -10.56 13.15 -3.25
CA GLU A 104 -10.43 14.60 -3.12
C GLU A 104 -8.98 15.03 -2.89
N THR A 105 -8.23 14.26 -2.11
CA THR A 105 -6.82 14.57 -1.84
C THR A 105 -5.94 14.31 -3.06
N LEU A 106 -6.19 13.22 -3.80
CA LEU A 106 -5.48 12.93 -5.06
C LEU A 106 -5.76 14.02 -6.11
N ASP A 107 -7.02 14.48 -6.24
CA ASP A 107 -7.39 15.60 -7.11
C ASP A 107 -6.57 16.86 -6.75
N ARG A 108 -6.54 17.24 -5.47
CA ARG A 108 -5.79 18.42 -4.99
C ARG A 108 -4.30 18.32 -5.29
N LEU A 109 -3.69 17.15 -5.11
CA LEU A 109 -2.27 16.93 -5.39
C LEU A 109 -1.97 16.99 -6.89
N ALA A 110 -2.82 16.37 -7.71
CA ALA A 110 -2.68 16.37 -9.17
C ALA A 110 -2.85 17.79 -9.75
N GLU A 111 -3.87 18.55 -9.30
CA GLU A 111 -4.08 19.95 -9.68
C GLU A 111 -2.92 20.87 -9.29
N ALA A 112 -2.23 20.54 -8.18
CA ALA A 112 -1.02 21.25 -7.76
C ALA A 112 0.23 20.87 -8.57
N GLY A 113 0.13 19.89 -9.48
CA GLY A 113 1.19 19.44 -10.38
C GLY A 113 2.12 18.38 -9.80
N ALA A 114 1.69 17.68 -8.74
CA ALA A 114 2.41 16.51 -8.23
C ALA A 114 2.24 15.30 -9.17
N ARG A 115 3.29 14.49 -9.28
CA ARG A 115 3.30 13.21 -9.97
C ARG A 115 2.99 12.12 -8.94
N LEU A 116 1.92 11.37 -9.17
CA LEU A 116 1.44 10.36 -8.23
C LEU A 116 1.74 8.97 -8.77
N SER A 117 2.13 8.07 -7.89
CA SER A 117 2.42 6.68 -8.24
C SER A 117 1.98 5.73 -7.12
N VAL A 118 1.76 4.46 -7.47
CA VAL A 118 1.51 3.39 -6.51
C VAL A 118 2.77 2.53 -6.36
N CYS A 119 3.15 2.26 -5.11
CA CYS A 119 4.28 1.42 -4.69
C CYS A 119 3.76 0.33 -3.74
N THR A 120 3.38 -0.83 -4.25
CA THR A 120 2.67 -1.85 -3.48
C THR A 120 3.29 -3.23 -3.54
N ASN A 121 3.22 -4.01 -2.44
CA ASN A 121 3.58 -5.43 -2.42
C ASN A 121 2.48 -6.35 -2.99
N LYS A 122 1.36 -5.77 -3.45
CA LYS A 122 0.33 -6.47 -4.21
C LYS A 122 0.82 -6.78 -5.62
N PRO A 123 0.52 -7.97 -6.20
CA PRO A 123 0.83 -8.26 -7.60
C PRO A 123 0.31 -7.18 -8.54
N SER A 124 1.15 -6.74 -9.48
CA SER A 124 0.86 -5.58 -10.36
C SER A 124 -0.46 -5.73 -11.11
N VAL A 125 -0.76 -6.92 -11.62
CA VAL A 125 -2.02 -7.19 -12.34
C VAL A 125 -3.26 -6.98 -11.47
N LEU A 126 -3.16 -7.32 -10.19
CA LEU A 126 -4.27 -7.14 -9.24
C LEU A 126 -4.38 -5.69 -8.76
N ALA A 127 -3.25 -4.99 -8.64
CA ALA A 127 -3.24 -3.57 -8.34
C ALA A 127 -3.87 -2.76 -9.47
N ASP A 128 -3.48 -3.01 -10.72
CA ASP A 128 -4.07 -2.36 -11.91
C ASP A 128 -5.57 -2.64 -12.02
N LEU A 129 -5.99 -3.88 -11.76
CA LEU A 129 -7.41 -4.26 -11.83
C LEU A 129 -8.21 -3.55 -10.73
N LEU A 130 -7.74 -3.58 -9.47
CA LEU A 130 -8.40 -2.91 -8.36
C LEU A 130 -8.57 -1.41 -8.59
N LEU A 131 -7.49 -0.75 -9.04
CA LEU A 131 -7.53 0.69 -9.31
C LEU A 131 -8.54 1.04 -10.40
N ARG A 132 -8.65 0.23 -11.47
CA ARG A 132 -9.64 0.42 -12.54
C ARG A 132 -11.07 0.22 -12.05
N GLU A 133 -11.33 -0.87 -11.31
CA GLU A 133 -12.67 -1.16 -10.77
C GLU A 133 -13.14 -0.05 -9.81
N LEU A 134 -12.20 0.59 -9.12
CA LEU A 134 -12.47 1.71 -8.23
C LEU A 134 -12.32 3.08 -8.92
N GLU A 135 -12.09 3.14 -10.23
CA GLU A 135 -11.90 4.40 -10.99
C GLU A 135 -10.82 5.31 -10.36
N LEU A 136 -9.70 4.71 -9.94
CA LEU A 136 -8.55 5.42 -9.36
C LEU A 136 -7.32 5.38 -10.27
N ASP A 137 -7.33 4.57 -11.33
CA ASP A 137 -6.16 4.37 -12.22
C ASP A 137 -5.72 5.66 -12.93
N GLY A 138 -6.65 6.56 -13.23
CA GLY A 138 -6.36 7.84 -13.88
C GLY A 138 -5.50 8.82 -13.07
N TYR A 139 -5.32 8.60 -11.76
CA TYR A 139 -4.49 9.46 -10.92
C TYR A 139 -2.99 9.14 -11.01
N PHE A 140 -2.63 7.92 -11.39
CA PHE A 140 -1.27 7.42 -11.20
C PHE A 140 -0.52 7.27 -12.53
N GLU A 141 0.64 7.94 -12.62
CA GLU A 141 1.55 7.76 -13.77
C GLU A 141 2.17 6.36 -13.80
N ARG A 142 2.31 5.73 -12.64
CA ARG A 142 2.93 4.41 -12.45
C ARG A 142 2.23 3.62 -11.37
N VAL A 143 2.09 2.34 -11.60
CA VAL A 143 1.66 1.35 -10.62
C VAL A 143 2.74 0.27 -10.55
N ILE A 144 3.53 0.29 -9.49
CA ILE A 144 4.67 -0.61 -9.33
C ILE A 144 4.34 -1.65 -8.25
N GLY A 145 4.12 -2.88 -8.71
CA GLY A 145 4.06 -4.08 -7.87
C GLY A 145 5.37 -4.87 -7.97
N PRO A 146 5.47 -6.03 -7.29
CA PRO A 146 6.71 -6.81 -7.20
C PRO A 146 7.32 -7.21 -8.53
N GLU A 147 6.52 -7.38 -9.57
CA GLU A 147 6.95 -7.83 -10.91
C GLU A 147 7.53 -6.70 -11.76
N ARG A 148 7.33 -5.44 -11.34
CA ARG A 148 7.76 -4.23 -12.04
C ARG A 148 8.95 -3.55 -11.39
N THR A 149 9.55 -4.18 -10.40
CA THR A 149 10.74 -3.70 -9.69
C THR A 149 11.74 -4.82 -9.50
N ARG A 150 13.02 -4.45 -9.29
CA ARG A 150 14.07 -5.41 -9.00
C ARG A 150 13.90 -6.08 -7.64
N ALA A 151 13.46 -5.32 -6.64
CA ALA A 151 13.21 -5.82 -5.30
C ALA A 151 12.07 -5.05 -4.65
N LYS A 152 11.07 -5.77 -4.13
CA LYS A 152 9.88 -5.18 -3.49
C LYS A 152 10.18 -4.56 -2.13
N LYS A 153 9.25 -3.72 -1.60
CA LYS A 153 9.34 -3.20 -0.23
C LYS A 153 9.65 -4.33 0.76
N PRO A 154 10.66 -4.14 1.65
CA PRO A 154 11.26 -2.88 2.11
C PRO A 154 12.49 -2.40 1.31
N ALA A 155 12.77 -2.90 0.12
CA ALA A 155 13.91 -2.45 -0.67
C ALA A 155 13.69 -1.04 -1.26
N ALA A 156 14.77 -0.25 -1.35
CA ALA A 156 14.78 1.08 -1.96
C ALA A 156 14.36 1.08 -3.43
N ASP A 157 14.74 0.03 -4.17
CA ASP A 157 14.44 -0.11 -5.61
C ASP A 157 12.95 0.11 -5.88
N HIS A 158 12.07 -0.44 -5.04
CA HIS A 158 10.62 -0.31 -5.22
C HIS A 158 10.14 1.15 -5.17
N VAL A 159 10.63 1.91 -4.19
CA VAL A 159 10.28 3.33 -4.04
C VAL A 159 10.88 4.14 -5.18
N HIS A 160 12.14 3.89 -5.57
CA HIS A 160 12.77 4.58 -6.68
C HIS A 160 12.04 4.33 -8.01
N ASP A 161 11.63 3.08 -8.29
CA ASP A 161 10.90 2.73 -9.50
C ASP A 161 9.51 3.39 -9.53
N ALA A 162 8.83 3.49 -8.38
CA ALA A 162 7.57 4.19 -8.26
C ALA A 162 7.72 5.70 -8.46
N LEU A 163 8.67 6.33 -7.79
CA LEU A 163 8.91 7.77 -7.88
C LEU A 163 9.42 8.19 -9.27
N GLY A 164 10.19 7.33 -9.94
CA GLY A 164 10.83 7.65 -11.21
C GLY A 164 11.88 8.74 -11.10
N ALA A 165 12.35 9.24 -12.24
CA ALA A 165 13.39 10.26 -12.32
C ALA A 165 12.82 11.67 -12.49
N GLY A 166 13.66 12.69 -12.25
CA GLY A 166 13.35 14.09 -12.57
C GLY A 166 12.50 14.84 -11.54
N HIS A 167 12.32 14.28 -10.33
CA HIS A 167 11.70 14.97 -9.23
C HIS A 167 12.75 15.76 -8.40
N HIS A 168 12.35 16.88 -7.82
CA HIS A 168 13.17 17.64 -6.86
C HIS A 168 12.69 17.46 -5.42
N ARG A 169 11.49 16.94 -5.24
CA ARG A 169 10.88 16.54 -3.96
C ARG A 169 10.22 15.19 -4.13
N ALA A 170 10.39 14.33 -3.14
CA ALA A 170 9.80 13.01 -3.15
C ALA A 170 9.33 12.61 -1.77
N ALA A 171 8.37 11.67 -1.69
CA ALA A 171 7.93 11.08 -0.44
C ALA A 171 7.27 9.73 -0.69
N MET A 172 7.25 8.89 0.36
CA MET A 172 6.46 7.67 0.44
C MET A 172 5.34 7.85 1.46
N VAL A 173 4.11 7.52 1.08
CA VAL A 173 2.93 7.50 1.94
C VAL A 173 2.45 6.06 2.05
N GLY A 174 2.34 5.54 3.28
CA GLY A 174 1.96 4.16 3.53
C GLY A 174 1.30 4.00 4.90
N ASP A 175 1.18 2.76 5.37
CA ASP A 175 0.54 2.44 6.64
C ASP A 175 1.32 1.40 7.48
N SER A 176 2.37 0.82 6.92
CA SER A 176 3.05 -0.34 7.48
C SER A 176 4.58 -0.24 7.51
N ALA A 177 5.23 -1.14 8.25
CA ALA A 177 6.69 -1.17 8.38
C ALA A 177 7.44 -1.27 7.03
N PRO A 178 7.01 -2.10 6.05
CA PRO A 178 7.66 -2.13 4.75
C PRO A 178 7.72 -0.78 4.03
N ASP A 179 6.77 0.13 4.26
CA ASP A 179 6.73 1.46 3.65
C ASP A 179 7.78 2.37 4.24
N VAL A 180 7.84 2.39 5.58
CA VAL A 180 8.85 3.17 6.33
C VAL A 180 10.25 2.70 6.00
N ASP A 181 10.47 1.37 6.04
CA ASP A 181 11.79 0.80 5.79
C ASP A 181 12.25 1.06 4.34
N ALA A 182 11.32 0.94 3.36
CA ALA A 182 11.63 1.23 1.96
C ALA A 182 11.92 2.72 1.71
N ALA A 183 11.12 3.62 2.31
CA ALA A 183 11.34 5.07 2.24
C ALA A 183 12.70 5.44 2.83
N LYS A 184 13.04 4.90 3.99
CA LYS A 184 14.32 5.11 4.66
C LYS A 184 15.50 4.59 3.82
N ALA A 185 15.35 3.40 3.24
CA ALA A 185 16.35 2.83 2.34
C ALA A 185 16.53 3.67 1.07
N ALA A 186 15.45 4.28 0.56
CA ALA A 186 15.45 5.15 -0.60
C ALA A 186 15.90 6.60 -0.31
N GLY A 187 16.08 6.96 0.97
CA GLY A 187 16.47 8.31 1.37
C GLY A 187 15.38 9.37 1.16
N VAL A 188 14.10 8.97 1.20
CA VAL A 188 12.96 9.87 1.06
C VAL A 188 12.14 9.90 2.34
N PRO A 189 11.48 11.01 2.68
CA PRO A 189 10.59 11.08 3.83
C PRO A 189 9.39 10.13 3.68
N SER A 190 8.93 9.63 4.85
CA SER A 190 7.80 8.74 5.00
C SER A 190 6.68 9.38 5.80
N ILE A 191 5.44 9.24 5.33
CA ILE A 191 4.21 9.55 6.06
C ILE A 191 3.46 8.24 6.28
N ILE A 192 3.03 7.98 7.51
CA ILE A 192 2.25 6.81 7.88
C ILE A 192 0.85 7.20 8.33
N LEU A 193 -0.13 6.46 7.81
CA LEU A 193 -1.54 6.57 8.17
C LEU A 193 -1.88 5.60 9.30
N SER A 194 -2.48 6.12 10.37
CA SER A 194 -2.76 5.34 11.57
C SER A 194 -3.92 4.36 11.45
N TYR A 195 -4.77 4.53 10.45
CA TYR A 195 -5.96 3.71 10.22
C TYR A 195 -5.68 2.41 9.42
N GLY A 196 -4.50 2.30 8.84
CA GLY A 196 -4.16 1.22 7.93
C GLY A 196 -3.87 -0.12 8.59
N TYR A 197 -3.13 -0.96 7.90
CA TYR A 197 -2.87 -2.35 8.27
C TYR A 197 -1.45 -2.51 8.79
N SER A 198 -1.29 -2.61 10.09
CA SER A 198 0.03 -2.72 10.70
C SER A 198 0.07 -3.77 11.79
N GLU A 199 1.13 -4.58 11.79
CA GLU A 199 1.42 -5.55 12.87
C GLU A 199 1.78 -4.86 14.19
N LYS A 200 2.24 -3.62 14.12
CA LYS A 200 2.69 -2.80 15.25
C LYS A 200 1.92 -1.49 15.28
N PRO A 201 1.79 -0.86 16.44
CA PRO A 201 1.21 0.49 16.51
C PRO A 201 1.92 1.43 15.52
N ALA A 202 1.16 2.13 14.67
CA ALA A 202 1.69 2.98 13.59
C ALA A 202 2.73 4.00 14.10
N GLY A 203 2.50 4.59 15.29
CA GLY A 203 3.42 5.51 15.93
C GLY A 203 4.77 4.91 16.36
N SER A 204 4.90 3.57 16.39
CA SER A 204 6.14 2.87 16.72
C SER A 204 6.99 2.50 15.49
N LEU A 205 6.52 2.78 14.27
CA LEU A 205 7.19 2.40 13.04
C LEU A 205 8.41 3.28 12.71
N GLY A 206 8.52 4.46 13.33
CA GLY A 206 9.64 5.37 13.11
C GLY A 206 9.59 6.12 11.79
N ALA A 207 8.39 6.41 11.30
CA ALA A 207 8.15 7.30 10.15
C ALA A 207 8.46 8.76 10.49
N ASP A 208 8.73 9.59 9.47
CA ASP A 208 8.98 11.02 9.65
C ASP A 208 7.73 11.75 10.14
N ARG A 209 6.55 11.29 9.72
CA ARG A 209 5.25 11.79 10.19
C ARG A 209 4.23 10.67 10.33
N LEU A 210 3.39 10.80 11.36
CA LEU A 210 2.17 10.01 11.55
C LEU A 210 0.98 10.95 11.41
N ILE A 211 0.02 10.55 10.57
CA ILE A 211 -1.25 11.27 10.37
C ILE A 211 -2.43 10.32 10.55
N HIS A 212 -3.61 10.89 10.80
CA HIS A 212 -4.81 10.12 11.11
C HIS A 212 -5.86 10.15 10.00
N GLU A 213 -5.77 11.14 9.10
CA GLU A 213 -6.67 11.30 7.97
C GLU A 213 -5.87 11.48 6.69
N PHE A 214 -6.36 10.90 5.59
CA PHE A 214 -5.69 11.02 4.29
C PHE A 214 -5.68 12.47 3.76
N SER A 215 -6.69 13.26 4.15
CA SER A 215 -6.78 14.69 3.83
C SER A 215 -5.60 15.53 4.34
N ASP A 216 -4.85 15.03 5.34
CA ASP A 216 -3.70 15.75 5.91
C ASP A 216 -2.40 15.54 5.13
N VAL A 217 -2.39 14.62 4.15
CA VAL A 217 -1.18 14.32 3.35
C VAL A 217 -0.57 15.56 2.70
N PRO A 218 -1.33 16.43 2.01
CA PRO A 218 -0.73 17.57 1.31
C PRO A 218 -0.07 18.58 2.25
N GLU A 219 -0.73 18.91 3.34
CA GLU A 219 -0.23 19.87 4.32
C GLU A 219 1.02 19.33 5.02
N THR A 220 1.01 18.04 5.37
CA THR A 220 2.15 17.34 5.98
C THR A 220 3.37 17.29 5.04
N LEU A 221 3.15 16.98 3.75
CA LEU A 221 4.21 17.02 2.74
C LEU A 221 4.81 18.43 2.60
N ALA A 222 3.96 19.45 2.56
CA ALA A 222 4.42 20.84 2.47
C ALA A 222 5.26 21.26 3.68
N GLU A 223 4.96 20.77 4.87
CA GLU A 223 5.75 20.99 6.09
C GLU A 223 7.11 20.29 6.01
N ILE A 224 7.13 19.00 5.65
CA ILE A 224 8.37 18.24 5.51
C ILE A 224 9.32 18.91 4.52
N TRP A 225 8.81 19.30 3.36
CA TRP A 225 9.65 19.85 2.29
C TRP A 225 10.11 21.31 2.52
N ARG A 226 9.46 22.06 3.41
CA ARG A 226 9.95 23.37 3.86
C ARG A 226 11.13 23.23 4.80
N THR A 227 11.10 22.25 5.70
CA THR A 227 12.19 22.02 6.67
C THR A 227 13.47 21.46 6.06
N VAL A 228 13.42 20.89 4.85
CA VAL A 228 14.60 20.35 4.14
C VAL A 228 15.29 21.42 3.26
N SER A 229 14.66 22.57 3.06
CA SER A 229 15.18 23.67 2.18
C SER A 229 15.97 24.74 2.93
N ASP A 230 16.04 24.65 4.26
CA ASP A 230 16.85 25.47 5.17
C ASP A 230 18.11 24.71 5.63
#